data_83724d0c7f5c265b42421e0137221ddd
#
_entry.id   83724d0c7f5c265b42421e0137221ddd
#
_cell.length_a   1.000
_cell.length_b   1.000
_cell.length_c   1.000
_cell.angle_alpha   90.00
_cell.angle_beta   90.00
_cell.angle_gamma   90.00
#
_symmetry.space_group_name_H-M   'P 1'
#
loop_
_entity.id
_entity.type
_entity.pdbx_description
1 polymer ?
#
loop_
_entity_poly.entity_id
_entity_poly.type
_entity_poly.pdbx_seq_one_letter_code
_entity_poly.pdbx_strand_id
1 'polypeptide(L)'
;QDADCDVFISAAPKQMNALDGSLKDDTDKNPDGLDELQGGTRIDLLENKVTLAVPEGNPKGIKSFDNLAEKLKNGDVLLAIGNSDVPVGQYTQKIFSYYKLDEKALADAGVLTYGSNVKEVTTQVSEGTVDCGVIYATDAFSAGLTVVDEATAEMCGQVIYPAAVMKNSANPDAAKAFLDFLSTDEAMACFEAVGFSPMV
;
A
#
# COMPACT_ATOMS: atom_id res chain seq x y z
N GLN A 1 -7.29 9.16 20.37
CA GLN A 1 -8.11 8.57 21.44
C GLN A 1 -9.05 9.63 21.91
N ASP A 2 -10.10 9.89 22.13
CA ASP A 2 -11.03 11.01 22.48
C ASP A 2 -11.55 11.82 21.28
N ALA A 3 -11.37 11.38 20.04
CA ALA A 3 -12.03 12.00 18.89
C ALA A 3 -13.36 11.28 18.61
N ASP A 4 -14.41 12.06 18.33
CA ASP A 4 -15.67 11.50 17.85
C ASP A 4 -15.41 10.84 16.48
N CYS A 5 -15.73 9.55 16.39
CA CYS A 5 -15.54 8.78 15.16
C CYS A 5 -16.69 7.78 15.02
N ASP A 6 -17.40 7.82 13.91
CA ASP A 6 -18.47 6.87 13.62
C ASP A 6 -17.99 5.69 12.77
N VAL A 7 -17.13 5.94 11.79
CA VAL A 7 -16.53 4.91 10.90
C VAL A 7 -15.04 5.09 10.88
N PHE A 8 -14.30 3.99 11.06
CA PHE A 8 -12.84 3.94 10.95
C PHE A 8 -12.44 3.15 9.71
N ILE A 9 -11.61 3.79 8.86
CA ILE A 9 -10.98 3.16 7.69
C ILE A 9 -9.47 3.25 7.90
N SER A 10 -8.79 2.12 7.81
CA SER A 10 -7.35 2.05 8.03
C SER A 10 -6.61 1.71 6.73
N ALA A 11 -5.47 2.36 6.50
CA ALA A 11 -4.58 2.03 5.37
C ALA A 11 -3.78 0.73 5.57
N ALA A 12 -3.97 0.04 6.70
CA ALA A 12 -3.37 -1.26 6.97
C ALA A 12 -4.19 -2.04 8.02
N PRO A 13 -4.19 -3.38 7.98
CA PRO A 13 -4.87 -4.22 8.97
C PRO A 13 -4.36 -4.03 10.40
N LYS A 14 -3.09 -3.66 10.59
CA LYS A 14 -2.48 -3.54 11.92
C LYS A 14 -3.24 -2.62 12.86
N GLN A 15 -3.60 -1.42 12.42
CA GLN A 15 -4.32 -0.44 13.23
C GLN A 15 -5.76 -0.87 13.51
N MET A 16 -6.41 -1.50 12.52
CA MET A 16 -7.75 -2.07 12.69
C MET A 16 -7.73 -3.24 13.69
N ASN A 17 -6.75 -4.12 13.58
CA ASN A 17 -6.58 -5.27 14.49
C ASN A 17 -6.41 -4.81 15.95
N ALA A 18 -5.66 -3.73 16.18
CA ALA A 18 -5.41 -3.19 17.52
C ALA A 18 -6.68 -2.66 18.21
N LEU A 19 -7.77 -2.44 17.46
CA LEU A 19 -9.06 -1.98 17.98
C LEU A 19 -10.13 -3.08 18.01
N ASP A 20 -9.82 -4.25 17.46
CA ASP A 20 -10.79 -5.33 17.25
C ASP A 20 -10.90 -6.23 18.47
N GLY A 21 -12.02 -6.14 19.19
CA GLY A 21 -12.30 -6.96 20.36
C GLY A 21 -12.32 -8.47 20.12
N SER A 22 -12.52 -8.91 18.86
CA SER A 22 -12.40 -10.33 18.52
C SER A 22 -10.97 -10.85 18.57
N LEU A 23 -9.99 -9.94 18.57
CA LEU A 23 -8.55 -10.23 18.63
C LEU A 23 -7.93 -9.85 19.99
N LYS A 24 -8.73 -9.51 21.01
CA LYS A 24 -8.26 -9.02 22.31
C LYS A 24 -7.33 -10.00 23.06
N ASP A 25 -7.42 -11.29 22.76
CA ASP A 25 -6.58 -12.34 23.38
C ASP A 25 -5.30 -12.63 22.53
N ASP A 26 -5.15 -11.99 21.37
CA ASP A 26 -3.98 -12.08 20.48
C ASP A 26 -3.11 -10.83 20.70
N THR A 27 -2.14 -10.91 21.59
CA THR A 27 -1.26 -9.79 21.97
C THR A 27 -0.36 -9.29 20.82
N ASP A 28 -0.16 -10.08 19.78
CA ASP A 28 0.60 -9.65 18.60
C ASP A 28 -0.23 -8.73 17.69
N LYS A 29 -1.55 -8.93 17.66
CA LYS A 29 -2.48 -8.16 16.83
C LYS A 29 -3.18 -7.03 17.58
N ASN A 30 -3.57 -7.29 18.83
CA ASN A 30 -4.25 -6.34 19.72
C ASN A 30 -3.54 -6.28 21.08
N PRO A 31 -2.36 -5.63 21.17
CA PRO A 31 -1.51 -5.66 22.34
C PRO A 31 -2.14 -5.04 23.58
N ASP A 32 -3.06 -4.09 23.40
CA ASP A 32 -3.74 -3.38 24.50
C ASP A 32 -5.11 -4.00 24.86
N GLY A 33 -5.53 -5.07 24.16
CA GLY A 33 -6.80 -5.76 24.37
C GLY A 33 -8.04 -4.89 24.15
N LEU A 34 -7.94 -3.89 23.24
CA LEU A 34 -9.02 -2.94 22.96
C LEU A 34 -10.21 -3.61 22.26
N ASP A 35 -11.41 -3.07 22.50
CA ASP A 35 -12.67 -3.51 21.91
C ASP A 35 -13.49 -2.27 21.51
N GLU A 36 -13.01 -1.60 20.44
CA GLU A 36 -13.54 -0.31 19.99
C GLU A 36 -14.38 -0.42 18.71
N LEU A 37 -14.43 -1.60 18.08
CA LEU A 37 -15.20 -1.82 16.87
C LEU A 37 -16.56 -2.42 17.20
N GLN A 38 -17.60 -1.99 16.47
CA GLN A 38 -18.91 -2.63 16.54
C GLN A 38 -18.83 -4.02 15.92
N GLY A 39 -19.14 -5.04 16.70
CA GLY A 39 -19.03 -6.43 16.27
C GLY A 39 -19.82 -6.72 14.99
N GLY A 40 -19.19 -7.44 14.06
CA GLY A 40 -19.80 -7.84 12.79
C GLY A 40 -19.86 -6.76 11.71
N THR A 41 -19.23 -5.59 11.93
CA THR A 41 -19.20 -4.50 10.93
C THR A 41 -17.88 -4.41 10.18
N ARG A 42 -16.81 -5.07 10.65
CA ARG A 42 -15.51 -5.04 10.00
C ARG A 42 -15.56 -5.74 8.64
N ILE A 43 -15.10 -5.04 7.62
CA ILE A 43 -14.92 -5.54 6.24
C ILE A 43 -13.52 -5.18 5.74
N ASP A 44 -12.98 -5.99 4.84
CA ASP A 44 -11.81 -5.63 4.04
C ASP A 44 -12.35 -4.92 2.78
N LEU A 45 -12.33 -3.59 2.80
CA LEU A 45 -13.05 -2.75 1.84
C LEU A 45 -12.31 -2.65 0.50
N LEU A 46 -11.03 -2.32 0.55
CA LEU A 46 -10.20 -2.03 -0.62
C LEU A 46 -8.83 -2.68 -0.52
N GLU A 47 -8.25 -2.96 -1.67
CA GLU A 47 -6.84 -3.27 -1.82
C GLU A 47 -6.14 -2.16 -2.60
N ASN A 48 -4.95 -1.72 -2.14
CA ASN A 48 -4.03 -0.94 -2.95
C ASN A 48 -2.99 -1.88 -3.55
N LYS A 49 -2.44 -1.55 -4.71
CA LYS A 49 -1.39 -2.35 -5.35
C LYS A 49 -0.03 -1.70 -5.17
N VAL A 50 0.98 -2.50 -4.85
CA VAL A 50 2.38 -2.08 -4.97
C VAL A 50 2.76 -2.22 -6.44
N THR A 51 3.21 -1.13 -7.05
CA THR A 51 3.44 -1.05 -8.50
C THR A 51 4.86 -0.67 -8.82
N LEU A 52 5.29 -1.04 -10.01
CA LEU A 52 6.51 -0.58 -10.64
C LEU A 52 6.14 0.54 -11.63
N ALA A 53 6.49 1.77 -11.25
CA ALA A 53 6.24 2.95 -12.05
C ALA A 53 7.51 3.43 -12.75
N VAL A 54 7.34 4.02 -13.93
CA VAL A 54 8.44 4.55 -14.76
C VAL A 54 8.15 5.99 -15.16
N PRO A 55 9.19 6.81 -15.42
CA PRO A 55 9.03 8.13 -15.98
C PRO A 55 8.50 8.09 -17.40
N GLU A 56 8.09 9.25 -17.91
CA GLU A 56 7.59 9.41 -19.27
C GLU A 56 8.56 8.82 -20.30
N GLY A 57 8.01 8.06 -21.24
CA GLY A 57 8.76 7.43 -22.32
C GLY A 57 9.55 6.18 -21.92
N ASN A 58 9.64 5.84 -20.63
CA ASN A 58 10.33 4.64 -20.14
C ASN A 58 11.68 4.40 -20.82
N PRO A 59 12.68 5.29 -20.66
CA PRO A 59 13.91 5.28 -21.49
C PRO A 59 14.76 4.02 -21.31
N LYS A 60 14.57 3.30 -20.20
CA LYS A 60 15.27 2.03 -19.93
C LYS A 60 14.51 0.79 -20.39
N GLY A 61 13.30 0.95 -20.94
CA GLY A 61 12.47 -0.15 -21.43
C GLY A 61 12.16 -1.18 -20.36
N ILE A 62 11.84 -0.74 -19.13
CA ILE A 62 11.47 -1.60 -18.01
C ILE A 62 10.05 -2.11 -18.25
N LYS A 63 9.83 -3.43 -18.08
CA LYS A 63 8.56 -4.08 -18.49
C LYS A 63 7.85 -4.79 -17.34
N SER A 64 8.59 -5.26 -16.36
CA SER A 64 8.06 -6.04 -15.24
C SER A 64 9.04 -6.07 -14.07
N PHE A 65 8.60 -6.57 -12.92
CA PHE A 65 9.48 -6.85 -11.77
C PHE A 65 10.54 -7.91 -12.11
N ASP A 66 10.21 -8.93 -12.94
CA ASP A 66 11.21 -9.90 -13.41
C ASP A 66 12.32 -9.20 -14.18
N ASN A 67 11.95 -8.36 -15.15
CA ASN A 67 12.91 -7.62 -15.95
C ASN A 67 13.70 -6.60 -15.11
N LEU A 68 13.06 -5.95 -14.13
CA LEU A 68 13.73 -5.07 -13.18
C LEU A 68 14.81 -5.82 -12.38
N ALA A 69 14.48 -7.02 -11.87
CA ALA A 69 15.41 -7.83 -11.08
C ALA A 69 16.69 -8.17 -11.87
N GLU A 70 16.57 -8.46 -13.18
CA GLU A 70 17.71 -8.68 -14.05
C GLU A 70 18.54 -7.41 -14.25
N LYS A 71 17.87 -6.28 -14.54
CA LYS A 71 18.54 -4.98 -14.76
C LYS A 71 19.26 -4.47 -13.53
N LEU A 72 18.70 -4.66 -12.32
CA LEU A 72 19.34 -4.30 -11.06
C LEU A 72 20.63 -5.12 -10.83
N LYS A 73 20.60 -6.43 -11.10
CA LYS A 73 21.81 -7.29 -10.98
C LYS A 73 22.92 -6.86 -11.93
N ASN A 74 22.58 -6.31 -13.08
CA ASN A 74 23.53 -5.85 -14.09
C ASN A 74 24.02 -4.40 -13.85
N GLY A 75 23.36 -3.65 -12.95
CA GLY A 75 23.67 -2.23 -12.75
C GLY A 75 23.15 -1.30 -13.84
N ASP A 76 22.12 -1.73 -14.59
CA ASP A 76 21.62 -1.04 -15.78
C ASP A 76 20.59 0.05 -15.48
N VAL A 77 20.01 0.06 -14.27
CA VAL A 77 18.91 0.93 -13.86
C VAL A 77 19.12 1.49 -12.47
N LEU A 78 18.59 2.70 -12.24
CA LEU A 78 18.48 3.35 -10.93
C LEU A 78 17.03 3.27 -10.45
N LEU A 79 16.81 2.61 -9.31
CA LEU A 79 15.51 2.37 -8.71
C LEU A 79 15.32 3.24 -7.47
N ALA A 80 14.21 3.98 -7.40
CA ALA A 80 13.78 4.67 -6.19
C ALA A 80 12.84 3.77 -5.36
N ILE A 81 13.11 3.69 -4.05
CA ILE A 81 12.30 2.93 -3.08
C ILE A 81 12.07 3.74 -1.79
N GLY A 82 11.04 3.41 -1.04
CA GLY A 82 10.92 3.87 0.34
C GLY A 82 12.01 3.26 1.23
N ASN A 83 12.50 3.99 2.23
CA ASN A 83 13.37 3.41 3.23
C ASN A 83 12.61 2.39 4.12
N SER A 84 13.31 1.67 5.00
CA SER A 84 12.74 0.61 5.85
C SER A 84 11.62 1.08 6.80
N ASP A 85 11.54 2.38 7.11
CA ASP A 85 10.53 2.95 7.99
C ASP A 85 9.24 3.33 7.24
N VAL A 86 9.30 3.33 5.90
CA VAL A 86 8.18 3.63 5.02
C VAL A 86 7.45 2.35 4.64
N PRO A 87 6.11 2.27 4.77
CA PRO A 87 5.36 1.05 4.43
C PRO A 87 5.65 0.50 3.04
N VAL A 88 5.73 1.34 1.99
CA VAL A 88 6.07 0.88 0.64
C VAL A 88 7.49 0.34 0.55
N GLY A 89 8.43 0.83 1.37
CA GLY A 89 9.79 0.27 1.49
C GLY A 89 9.78 -1.14 2.05
N GLN A 90 8.95 -1.40 3.06
CA GLN A 90 8.80 -2.75 3.64
C GLN A 90 8.21 -3.74 2.62
N TYR A 91 7.28 -3.32 1.77
CA TYR A 91 6.80 -4.13 0.65
C TYR A 91 7.91 -4.38 -0.38
N THR A 92 8.71 -3.35 -0.69
CA THR A 92 9.86 -3.49 -1.60
C THR A 92 10.89 -4.50 -1.09
N GLN A 93 11.17 -4.50 0.22
CA GLN A 93 12.07 -5.51 0.82
C GLN A 93 11.55 -6.93 0.66
N LYS A 94 10.22 -7.13 0.74
CA LYS A 94 9.62 -8.45 0.45
C LYS A 94 9.78 -8.83 -1.02
N ILE A 95 9.60 -7.88 -1.95
CA ILE A 95 9.84 -8.09 -3.39
C ILE A 95 11.31 -8.46 -3.62
N PHE A 96 12.26 -7.77 -2.99
CA PHE A 96 13.69 -8.13 -3.08
C PHE A 96 13.94 -9.55 -2.56
N SER A 97 13.32 -9.92 -1.44
CA SER A 97 13.42 -11.29 -0.90
C SER A 97 12.86 -12.33 -1.86
N TYR A 98 11.74 -12.06 -2.50
CA TYR A 98 11.12 -12.93 -3.50
C TYR A 98 12.07 -13.19 -4.69
N TYR A 99 12.73 -12.14 -5.20
CA TYR A 99 13.70 -12.22 -6.30
C TYR A 99 15.13 -12.59 -5.86
N LYS A 100 15.34 -12.85 -4.55
CA LYS A 100 16.67 -13.14 -3.96
C LYS A 100 17.68 -12.04 -4.28
N LEU A 101 17.24 -10.78 -4.20
CA LEU A 101 18.08 -9.60 -4.33
C LEU A 101 18.60 -9.19 -2.95
N ASP A 102 19.88 -8.84 -2.87
CA ASP A 102 20.47 -8.27 -1.66
C ASP A 102 20.41 -6.74 -1.74
N GLU A 103 19.53 -6.13 -0.94
CA GLU A 103 19.34 -4.68 -0.90
C GLU A 103 20.65 -3.95 -0.60
N LYS A 104 21.46 -4.47 0.34
CA LYS A 104 22.73 -3.85 0.68
C LYS A 104 23.71 -3.88 -0.51
N ALA A 105 23.82 -4.99 -1.20
CA ALA A 105 24.67 -5.10 -2.37
C ALA A 105 24.21 -4.14 -3.49
N LEU A 106 22.91 -3.99 -3.71
CA LEU A 106 22.35 -3.04 -4.67
C LEU A 106 22.62 -1.58 -4.27
N ALA A 107 22.50 -1.25 -2.98
CA ALA A 107 22.81 0.08 -2.47
C ALA A 107 24.32 0.40 -2.62
N ASP A 108 25.20 -0.56 -2.28
CA ASP A 108 26.66 -0.42 -2.44
C ASP A 108 27.05 -0.28 -3.92
N ALA A 109 26.28 -0.88 -4.84
CA ALA A 109 26.45 -0.72 -6.29
C ALA A 109 25.90 0.62 -6.83
N GLY A 110 25.21 1.42 -6.00
CA GLY A 110 24.68 2.73 -6.38
C GLY A 110 23.45 2.67 -7.30
N VAL A 111 22.72 1.54 -7.32
CA VAL A 111 21.52 1.36 -8.16
C VAL A 111 20.20 1.62 -7.41
N LEU A 112 20.29 2.05 -6.15
CA LEU A 112 19.12 2.41 -5.32
C LEU A 112 19.18 3.87 -4.86
N THR A 113 18.02 4.51 -4.81
CA THR A 113 17.77 5.75 -4.07
C THR A 113 16.66 5.53 -3.07
N TYR A 114 16.67 6.29 -1.98
CA TYR A 114 15.71 6.14 -0.89
C TYR A 114 14.89 7.40 -0.67
N GLY A 115 13.57 7.24 -0.53
CA GLY A 115 12.67 8.27 -0.06
C GLY A 115 12.30 8.06 1.40
N SER A 116 12.11 9.14 2.15
CA SER A 116 11.61 9.11 3.53
C SER A 116 10.09 8.93 3.61
N ASN A 117 9.41 8.98 2.48
CA ASN A 117 7.98 8.73 2.28
C ASN A 117 7.71 8.40 0.81
N VAL A 118 6.52 7.84 0.51
CA VAL A 118 6.15 7.45 -0.85
C VAL A 118 6.12 8.63 -1.83
N LYS A 119 5.78 9.83 -1.36
CA LYS A 119 5.72 11.03 -2.21
C LYS A 119 7.09 11.42 -2.75
N GLU A 120 8.15 11.28 -1.94
CA GLU A 120 9.53 11.51 -2.42
C GLU A 120 9.93 10.51 -3.49
N VAL A 121 9.58 9.22 -3.32
CA VAL A 121 9.81 8.20 -4.35
C VAL A 121 9.08 8.56 -5.64
N THR A 122 7.78 8.91 -5.53
CA THR A 122 6.95 9.32 -6.67
C THR A 122 7.53 10.53 -7.39
N THR A 123 8.02 11.54 -6.64
CA THR A 123 8.65 12.74 -7.19
C THR A 123 9.91 12.38 -7.98
N GLN A 124 10.79 11.53 -7.44
CA GLN A 124 12.01 11.10 -8.14
C GLN A 124 11.69 10.45 -9.50
N VAL A 125 10.63 9.63 -9.56
CA VAL A 125 10.19 9.01 -10.81
C VAL A 125 9.61 10.04 -11.77
N SER A 126 8.74 10.93 -11.29
CA SER A 126 8.08 11.93 -12.16
C SER A 126 9.05 12.96 -12.72
N GLU A 127 10.10 13.30 -11.98
CA GLU A 127 11.17 14.19 -12.44
C GLU A 127 12.22 13.49 -13.33
N GLY A 128 12.13 12.16 -13.48
CA GLY A 128 13.09 11.39 -14.28
C GLY A 128 14.51 11.37 -13.68
N THR A 129 14.65 11.63 -12.38
CA THR A 129 15.94 11.54 -11.69
C THR A 129 16.37 10.10 -11.43
N VAL A 130 15.43 9.17 -11.57
CA VAL A 130 15.61 7.72 -11.53
C VAL A 130 14.94 7.06 -12.74
N ASP A 131 15.27 5.80 -13.01
CA ASP A 131 14.72 5.05 -14.14
C ASP A 131 13.37 4.38 -13.81
N CYS A 132 13.09 4.15 -12.53
CA CYS A 132 11.82 3.58 -12.04
C CYS A 132 11.68 3.76 -10.53
N GLY A 133 10.49 3.46 -10.01
CA GLY A 133 10.23 3.45 -8.58
C GLY A 133 9.18 2.42 -8.18
N VAL A 134 9.27 1.93 -6.95
CA VAL A 134 8.24 1.10 -6.33
C VAL A 134 7.35 2.00 -5.47
N ILE A 135 6.10 2.17 -5.89
CA ILE A 135 5.09 3.04 -5.27
C ILE A 135 3.73 2.32 -5.27
N TYR A 136 2.70 2.95 -4.70
CA TYR A 136 1.35 2.42 -4.81
C TYR A 136 0.66 2.86 -6.10
N ALA A 137 -0.33 2.08 -6.56
CA ALA A 137 -1.14 2.40 -7.73
C ALA A 137 -1.82 3.78 -7.60
N THR A 138 -2.31 4.11 -6.41
CA THR A 138 -2.92 5.42 -6.12
C THR A 138 -1.94 6.59 -6.23
N ASP A 139 -0.66 6.40 -5.86
CA ASP A 139 0.38 7.41 -6.02
C ASP A 139 0.77 7.57 -7.49
N ALA A 140 0.88 6.45 -8.22
CA ALA A 140 1.15 6.47 -9.66
C ALA A 140 0.03 7.20 -10.42
N PHE A 141 -1.24 6.88 -10.10
CA PHE A 141 -2.41 7.55 -10.67
C PHE A 141 -2.38 9.06 -10.40
N SER A 142 -2.18 9.47 -9.14
CA SER A 142 -2.16 10.87 -8.73
C SER A 142 -1.06 11.69 -9.41
N ALA A 143 0.07 11.05 -9.71
CA ALA A 143 1.22 11.67 -10.38
C ALA A 143 1.19 11.52 -11.90
N GLY A 144 0.20 10.83 -12.48
CA GLY A 144 0.11 10.57 -13.91
C GLY A 144 1.24 9.71 -14.46
N LEU A 145 1.83 8.84 -13.61
CA LEU A 145 2.93 7.97 -13.98
C LEU A 145 2.45 6.71 -14.69
N THR A 146 3.28 6.19 -15.58
CA THR A 146 3.05 4.90 -16.23
C THR A 146 3.43 3.76 -15.27
N VAL A 147 2.45 2.92 -14.94
CA VAL A 147 2.67 1.64 -14.26
C VAL A 147 2.98 0.59 -15.32
N VAL A 148 4.09 -0.12 -15.16
CA VAL A 148 4.51 -1.19 -16.09
C VAL A 148 4.27 -2.58 -15.52
N ASP A 149 4.10 -2.71 -14.19
CA ASP A 149 3.79 -3.97 -13.53
C ASP A 149 3.21 -3.74 -12.12
N GLU A 150 2.48 -4.73 -11.62
CA GLU A 150 1.94 -4.77 -10.27
C GLU A 150 2.49 -5.98 -9.51
N ALA A 151 2.92 -5.75 -8.27
CA ALA A 151 3.39 -6.84 -7.42
C ALA A 151 2.22 -7.75 -7.02
N THR A 152 2.44 -9.05 -7.13
CA THR A 152 1.46 -10.05 -6.69
C THR A 152 1.47 -10.20 -5.16
N ALA A 153 0.40 -10.77 -4.62
CA ALA A 153 0.34 -11.12 -3.19
C ALA A 153 1.47 -12.09 -2.77
N GLU A 154 1.95 -12.93 -3.68
CA GLU A 154 3.09 -13.84 -3.44
C GLU A 154 4.41 -13.07 -3.29
N MET A 155 4.58 -11.98 -4.05
CA MET A 155 5.79 -11.15 -3.99
C MET A 155 5.91 -10.36 -2.69
N CYS A 156 4.82 -9.74 -2.21
CA CYS A 156 4.91 -8.82 -1.08
C CYS A 156 3.74 -8.85 -0.09
N GLY A 157 2.71 -9.67 -0.33
CA GLY A 157 1.45 -9.62 0.40
C GLY A 157 0.50 -8.56 -0.16
N GLN A 158 -0.68 -8.48 0.45
CA GLN A 158 -1.74 -7.54 0.04
C GLN A 158 -1.69 -6.26 0.89
N VAL A 159 -2.02 -5.13 0.28
CA VAL A 159 -2.18 -3.83 0.97
C VAL A 159 -3.67 -3.61 1.20
N ILE A 160 -4.20 -4.16 2.28
CA ILE A 160 -5.62 -4.16 2.59
C ILE A 160 -5.99 -2.90 3.39
N TYR A 161 -7.12 -2.30 3.01
CA TYR A 161 -7.77 -1.18 3.69
C TYR A 161 -9.07 -1.67 4.34
N PRO A 162 -9.03 -2.12 5.60
CA PRO A 162 -10.22 -2.52 6.31
C PRO A 162 -11.02 -1.31 6.79
N ALA A 163 -12.35 -1.48 6.90
CA ALA A 163 -13.28 -0.50 7.44
C ALA A 163 -14.19 -1.14 8.49
N ALA A 164 -14.62 -0.36 9.47
CA ALA A 164 -15.57 -0.80 10.49
C ALA A 164 -16.32 0.39 11.10
N VAL A 165 -17.49 0.13 11.67
CA VAL A 165 -18.21 1.09 12.54
C VAL A 165 -17.57 1.07 13.93
N MET A 166 -17.40 2.25 14.53
CA MET A 166 -16.90 2.36 15.90
C MET A 166 -17.98 1.99 16.92
N LYS A 167 -17.59 1.27 17.98
CA LYS A 167 -18.50 0.77 19.01
C LYS A 167 -19.23 1.90 19.77
N ASN A 168 -18.52 3.02 19.96
CA ASN A 168 -19.00 4.19 20.66
C ASN A 168 -19.55 5.28 19.70
N SER A 169 -19.91 4.91 18.47
CA SER A 169 -20.54 5.84 17.51
C SER A 169 -21.78 6.48 18.11
N ALA A 170 -21.88 7.79 17.97
CA ALA A 170 -23.10 8.53 18.33
C ALA A 170 -24.25 8.31 17.31
N ASN A 171 -23.90 7.84 16.09
CA ASN A 171 -24.82 7.66 14.96
C ASN A 171 -24.68 6.26 14.33
N PRO A 172 -24.85 5.16 15.08
CA PRO A 172 -24.50 3.82 14.61
C PRO A 172 -25.26 3.36 13.35
N ASP A 173 -26.54 3.74 13.23
CA ASP A 173 -27.34 3.39 12.06
C ASP A 173 -26.86 4.14 10.80
N ALA A 174 -26.54 5.42 10.93
CA ALA A 174 -25.99 6.21 9.83
C ALA A 174 -24.57 5.74 9.45
N ALA A 175 -23.75 5.41 10.43
CA ALA A 175 -22.41 4.85 10.23
C ALA A 175 -22.47 3.52 9.47
N LYS A 176 -23.41 2.64 9.87
CA LYS A 176 -23.62 1.38 9.16
C LYS A 176 -24.12 1.61 7.73
N ALA A 177 -25.10 2.50 7.53
CA ALA A 177 -25.61 2.82 6.20
C ALA A 177 -24.49 3.38 5.29
N PHE A 178 -23.59 4.20 5.85
CA PHE A 178 -22.42 4.70 5.11
C PHE A 178 -21.44 3.57 4.76
N LEU A 179 -21.14 2.67 5.71
CA LEU A 179 -20.28 1.53 5.44
C LEU A 179 -20.87 0.60 4.36
N ASP A 180 -22.20 0.35 4.42
CA ASP A 180 -22.92 -0.43 3.41
C ASP A 180 -22.87 0.27 2.03
N PHE A 181 -22.99 1.62 2.00
CA PHE A 181 -22.85 2.42 0.78
C PHE A 181 -21.45 2.30 0.18
N LEU A 182 -20.39 2.31 1.01
CA LEU A 182 -19.02 2.15 0.52
C LEU A 182 -18.78 0.81 -0.22
N SER A 183 -19.62 -0.20 0.03
CA SER A 183 -19.56 -1.52 -0.64
C SER A 183 -20.42 -1.60 -1.91
N THR A 184 -21.05 -0.49 -2.35
CA THR A 184 -21.85 -0.46 -3.58
C THR A 184 -20.98 -0.27 -4.82
N ASP A 185 -21.46 -0.71 -5.98
CA ASP A 185 -20.78 -0.51 -7.27
C ASP A 185 -20.49 0.98 -7.55
N GLU A 186 -21.40 1.88 -7.13
CA GLU A 186 -21.23 3.33 -7.28
C GLU A 186 -20.02 3.86 -6.50
N ALA A 187 -19.89 3.46 -5.24
CA ALA A 187 -18.75 3.85 -4.40
C ALA A 187 -17.46 3.18 -4.89
N MET A 188 -17.53 1.90 -5.26
CA MET A 188 -16.37 1.17 -5.79
C MET A 188 -15.84 1.81 -7.06
N ALA A 189 -16.68 2.23 -7.99
CA ALA A 189 -16.26 2.94 -9.20
C ALA A 189 -15.45 4.22 -8.88
N CYS A 190 -15.77 4.93 -7.79
CA CYS A 190 -14.99 6.09 -7.37
C CYS A 190 -13.59 5.69 -6.85
N PHE A 191 -13.47 4.57 -6.13
CA PHE A 191 -12.19 4.08 -5.64
C PHE A 191 -11.32 3.52 -6.77
N GLU A 192 -11.91 2.75 -7.69
CA GLU A 192 -11.21 2.23 -8.87
C GLU A 192 -10.67 3.35 -9.76
N ALA A 193 -11.45 4.44 -9.91
CA ALA A 193 -11.03 5.61 -10.68
C ALA A 193 -9.75 6.27 -10.15
N VAL A 194 -9.35 6.03 -8.91
CA VAL A 194 -8.12 6.56 -8.32
C VAL A 194 -7.07 5.49 -8.01
N GLY A 195 -7.25 4.27 -8.53
CA GLY A 195 -6.24 3.21 -8.49
C GLY A 195 -6.36 2.19 -7.35
N PHE A 196 -7.47 2.19 -6.59
CA PHE A 196 -7.78 1.10 -5.67
C PHE A 196 -8.44 -0.08 -6.39
N SER A 197 -8.37 -1.26 -5.79
CA SER A 197 -9.11 -2.44 -6.20
C SER A 197 -10.17 -2.80 -5.15
N PRO A 198 -11.42 -3.13 -5.54
CA PRO A 198 -12.46 -3.60 -4.63
C PRO A 198 -12.07 -4.93 -3.97
N MET A 199 -12.52 -5.14 -2.72
CA MET A 199 -12.44 -6.42 -2.01
C MET A 199 -13.81 -6.94 -1.55
N VAL A 200 -14.85 -6.14 -1.72
CA VAL A 200 -16.25 -6.43 -1.36
C VAL A 200 -17.12 -6.55 -2.59
#